data_3fd8b3c4536d7a6d99d560496e160b58
#
_entry.id   3fd8b3c4536d7a6d99d560496e160b58
#
_cell.length_a   1.000
_cell.length_b   1.000
_cell.length_c   1.000
_cell.angle_alpha   90.00
_cell.angle_beta   90.00
_cell.angle_gamma   90.00
#
_symmetry.space_group_name_H-M   'P 1'
#
loop_
_entity.id
_entity.type
_entity.pdbx_description
1 polymer ?
#
loop_
_entity_poly.entity_id
_entity_poly.type
_entity_poly.pdbx_seq_one_letter_code
_entity_poly.pdbx_strand_id
1 'polypeptide(L)'
;MTRQRQRDTVQSLISSMILVGLLIAVLALITILSLRTESPTIVTYQASAPEEERVERPEVNQRARPNPPGQKSSRAKVIASQAPSPVSVPIPDNPVPEGPFGMSDEIGEGWGDNEGDGTGGGGASFFGSYRKGKRVAYVVDFSGSMGSTAEGGGTFAQALKKELSTSIGNLSSGMYFTVIFFSSRAWNLTTEGSDYVGNGWHGLGEPPHTNWYPANEGIKXEVIGRINSMPVAGGTMWYPGLKMAMTMNPSPSIVFLLSDGEPRDGDEIAFNMKQLNPGGTPIDTIAFEVPGSPAGRLMEIAKDTGGKFVMVYKGQRKTGRAAEALTDPKYD
;
A
#
# COMPACT_ATOMS: atom_id res chain seq x y z
N MET A 1 20.15 47.36 51.19
CA MET A 1 19.61 46.86 49.86
C MET A 1 19.90 45.39 49.55
N THR A 2 20.81 44.75 50.24
CA THR A 2 21.26 43.36 49.95
C THR A 2 20.30 42.26 50.46
N ARG A 3 19.62 42.41 51.57
CA ARG A 3 18.76 41.37 52.16
C ARG A 3 17.46 41.18 51.41
N GLN A 4 16.93 42.17 50.73
CA GLN A 4 15.69 42.07 49.95
C GLN A 4 15.93 41.32 48.65
N ARG A 5 17.04 41.63 47.97
CA ARG A 5 17.43 40.87 46.74
C ARG A 5 17.68 39.38 47.02
N GLN A 6 18.25 39.03 48.17
CA GLN A 6 18.44 37.63 48.54
C GLN A 6 17.11 36.91 48.79
N ARG A 7 16.11 37.58 49.38
CA ARG A 7 14.77 37.00 49.57
C ARG A 7 14.07 36.79 48.25
N ASP A 8 14.16 37.72 47.32
CA ASP A 8 13.51 37.64 46.01
C ASP A 8 14.13 36.50 45.17
N THR A 9 15.46 36.32 45.22
CA THR A 9 16.13 35.20 44.52
C THR A 9 15.77 33.84 45.14
N VAL A 10 15.69 33.74 46.46
CA VAL A 10 15.31 32.50 47.13
C VAL A 10 13.84 32.14 46.81
N GLN A 11 12.93 33.13 46.81
CA GLN A 11 11.53 32.92 46.46
C GLN A 11 11.38 32.45 45.01
N SER A 12 12.13 33.06 44.08
CA SER A 12 12.15 32.69 42.66
C SER A 12 12.66 31.25 42.48
N LEU A 13 13.72 30.85 43.18
CA LEU A 13 14.25 29.48 43.14
C LEU A 13 13.25 28.47 43.70
N ILE A 14 12.59 28.77 44.80
CA ILE A 14 11.57 27.90 45.39
C ILE A 14 10.37 27.74 44.42
N SER A 15 9.93 28.86 43.85
CA SER A 15 8.81 28.85 42.88
C SER A 15 9.15 28.03 41.66
N SER A 16 10.37 28.15 41.12
CA SER A 16 10.78 27.35 39.94
C SER A 16 10.92 25.86 40.29
N MET A 17 11.42 25.52 41.47
CA MET A 17 11.48 24.13 41.93
C MET A 17 10.08 23.49 42.06
N ILE A 18 9.12 24.24 42.58
CA ILE A 18 7.73 23.77 42.69
C ILE A 18 7.14 23.54 41.31
N LEU A 19 7.38 24.46 40.36
CA LEU A 19 6.86 24.33 38.98
C LEU A 19 7.46 23.10 38.29
N VAL A 20 8.76 22.87 38.40
CA VAL A 20 9.44 21.70 37.83
C VAL A 20 8.92 20.40 38.46
N GLY A 21 8.76 20.39 39.78
CA GLY A 21 8.21 19.24 40.50
C GLY A 21 6.78 18.90 40.04
N LEU A 22 5.96 19.92 39.82
CA LEU A 22 4.60 19.75 39.32
C LEU A 22 4.59 19.20 37.90
N LEU A 23 5.49 19.67 37.04
CA LEU A 23 5.65 19.19 35.69
C LEU A 23 6.03 17.69 35.66
N ILE A 24 7.00 17.31 36.50
CA ILE A 24 7.43 15.91 36.64
C ILE A 24 6.28 15.04 37.12
N ALA A 25 5.50 15.53 38.10
CA ALA A 25 4.33 14.79 38.62
C ALA A 25 3.26 14.57 37.53
N VAL A 26 3.01 15.60 36.70
CA VAL A 26 2.03 15.47 35.57
C VAL A 26 2.55 14.47 34.54
N LEU A 27 3.84 14.53 34.20
CA LEU A 27 4.43 13.57 33.24
C LEU A 27 4.37 12.14 33.78
N ALA A 28 4.66 11.94 35.08
CA ALA A 28 4.57 10.64 35.71
C ALA A 28 3.11 10.11 35.69
N LEU A 29 2.14 10.99 35.93
CA LEU A 29 0.71 10.63 35.90
C LEU A 29 0.31 10.20 34.49
N ILE A 30 0.72 10.93 33.44
CA ILE A 30 0.44 10.60 32.05
C ILE A 30 1.04 9.22 31.71
N THR A 31 2.29 8.97 32.15
CA THR A 31 2.97 7.69 31.91
C THR A 31 2.21 6.53 32.58
N ILE A 32 1.77 6.71 33.83
CA ILE A 32 1.00 5.69 34.56
C ILE A 32 -0.34 5.41 33.88
N LEU A 33 -1.04 6.46 33.41
CA LEU A 33 -2.30 6.29 32.69
C LEU A 33 -2.10 5.58 31.33
N SER A 34 -1.02 5.87 30.62
CA SER A 34 -0.74 5.25 29.32
C SER A 34 -0.31 3.77 29.47
N LEU A 35 0.21 3.37 30.62
CA LEU A 35 0.58 1.96 30.88
C LEU A 35 -0.61 1.08 31.26
N ARG A 36 -1.80 1.65 31.47
CA ARG A 36 -3.04 0.90 31.71
C ARG A 36 -3.69 0.46 30.39
N THR A 37 -2.91 -0.08 29.45
CA THR A 37 -3.45 -0.79 28.29
C THR A 37 -3.93 -2.17 28.78
N GLU A 38 -5.21 -2.41 28.64
CA GLU A 38 -5.80 -3.69 28.94
C GLU A 38 -5.16 -4.77 28.04
N SER A 39 -4.71 -5.85 28.65
CA SER A 39 -4.17 -6.98 27.88
C SER A 39 -5.25 -7.52 26.94
N PRO A 40 -4.96 -7.72 25.66
CA PRO A 40 -5.93 -8.26 24.74
C PRO A 40 -6.39 -9.65 25.22
N THR A 41 -7.68 -9.80 25.43
CA THR A 41 -8.27 -11.09 25.76
C THR A 41 -8.26 -11.95 24.49
N ILE A 42 -7.38 -12.94 24.45
CA ILE A 42 -7.37 -13.90 23.35
C ILE A 42 -8.59 -14.82 23.53
N VAL A 43 -9.63 -14.58 22.76
CA VAL A 43 -10.76 -15.50 22.68
C VAL A 43 -10.40 -16.59 21.68
N THR A 44 -10.02 -17.74 22.20
CA THR A 44 -9.78 -18.92 21.39
C THR A 44 -11.12 -19.57 21.05
N TYR A 45 -11.54 -19.44 19.82
CA TYR A 45 -12.68 -20.20 19.31
C TYR A 45 -12.17 -21.59 18.94
N GLN A 46 -12.63 -22.57 19.69
CA GLN A 46 -12.44 -23.97 19.31
C GLN A 46 -13.44 -24.24 18.19
N ALA A 47 -12.95 -24.27 16.96
CA ALA A 47 -13.78 -24.67 15.83
C ALA A 47 -14.19 -26.12 16.04
N SER A 48 -15.47 -26.37 16.17
CA SER A 48 -16.00 -27.72 16.11
C SER A 48 -15.62 -28.32 14.76
N ALA A 49 -14.95 -29.45 14.77
CA ALA A 49 -14.62 -30.15 13.53
C ALA A 49 -15.92 -30.37 12.74
N PRO A 50 -15.95 -30.01 11.46
CA PRO A 50 -17.13 -30.32 10.66
C PRO A 50 -17.34 -31.82 10.63
N GLU A 51 -18.54 -32.27 10.95
CA GLU A 51 -18.96 -33.64 10.83
C GLU A 51 -18.75 -34.05 9.36
N GLU A 52 -17.84 -34.97 9.12
CA GLU A 52 -17.53 -35.46 7.77
C GLU A 52 -18.79 -36.10 7.18
N GLU A 53 -19.51 -35.33 6.37
CA GLU A 53 -20.59 -35.88 5.54
C GLU A 53 -19.94 -36.79 4.51
N ARG A 54 -20.13 -38.10 4.73
CA ARG A 54 -19.56 -39.15 3.88
C ARG A 54 -20.21 -39.07 2.51
N VAL A 55 -19.59 -38.32 1.60
CA VAL A 55 -20.02 -38.25 0.19
C VAL A 55 -19.73 -39.59 -0.44
N GLU A 56 -20.77 -40.41 -0.63
CA GLU A 56 -20.67 -41.65 -1.42
C GLU A 56 -20.29 -41.28 -2.85
N ARG A 57 -19.07 -41.60 -3.25
CA ARG A 57 -18.63 -41.43 -4.65
C ARG A 57 -19.40 -42.40 -5.53
N PRO A 58 -20.14 -41.96 -6.56
CA PRO A 58 -20.76 -42.87 -7.50
C PRO A 58 -19.67 -43.66 -8.23
N GLU A 59 -19.82 -44.98 -8.25
CA GLU A 59 -18.94 -45.84 -9.03
C GLU A 59 -19.17 -45.59 -10.53
N VAL A 60 -18.19 -44.95 -11.17
CA VAL A 60 -18.19 -44.77 -12.62
C VAL A 60 -17.77 -46.11 -13.25
N ASN A 61 -18.77 -46.83 -13.75
CA ASN A 61 -18.57 -48.08 -14.47
C ASN A 61 -18.03 -47.76 -15.87
N GLN A 62 -16.72 -47.74 -16.01
CA GLN A 62 -16.05 -47.55 -17.30
C GLN A 62 -16.15 -48.83 -18.11
N ARG A 63 -17.20 -48.99 -18.91
CA ARG A 63 -17.23 -49.99 -19.95
C ARG A 63 -16.31 -49.55 -21.11
N ALA A 64 -15.17 -50.19 -21.23
CA ALA A 64 -14.26 -50.00 -22.34
C ALA A 64 -14.97 -50.40 -23.65
N ARG A 65 -15.11 -49.46 -24.57
CA ARG A 65 -15.60 -49.74 -25.93
C ARG A 65 -14.41 -50.21 -26.77
N PRO A 66 -14.53 -51.33 -27.51
CA PRO A 66 -13.48 -51.75 -28.44
C PRO A 66 -13.36 -50.80 -29.62
N ASN A 67 -12.14 -50.45 -29.99
CA ASN A 67 -11.82 -49.62 -31.15
C ASN A 67 -12.18 -50.33 -32.45
N PRO A 68 -12.93 -49.70 -33.36
CA PRO A 68 -13.13 -50.25 -34.72
C PRO A 68 -11.87 -49.99 -35.58
N PRO A 69 -11.57 -50.87 -36.55
CA PRO A 69 -10.38 -50.72 -37.41
C PRO A 69 -10.52 -49.54 -38.36
N GLY A 70 -9.39 -48.89 -38.61
CA GLY A 70 -9.27 -47.59 -39.26
C GLY A 70 -9.82 -47.49 -40.67
N GLN A 71 -10.48 -46.40 -40.94
CA GLN A 71 -10.85 -46.00 -42.31
C GLN A 71 -10.06 -44.73 -42.73
N LYS A 72 -9.78 -44.73 -44.03
CA LYS A 72 -8.92 -43.74 -44.70
C LYS A 72 -9.47 -42.31 -44.65
N SER A 73 -8.56 -41.35 -44.57
CA SER A 73 -8.84 -39.92 -44.52
C SER A 73 -9.62 -39.42 -45.75
N SER A 74 -10.80 -38.86 -45.52
CA SER A 74 -11.45 -37.95 -46.47
C SER A 74 -11.34 -36.52 -45.93
N ARG A 75 -10.87 -35.62 -46.78
CA ARG A 75 -10.81 -34.19 -46.48
C ARG A 75 -12.24 -33.64 -46.32
N ALA A 76 -12.67 -33.46 -45.09
CA ALA A 76 -13.92 -32.77 -44.79
C ALA A 76 -13.67 -31.26 -44.67
N LYS A 77 -14.41 -30.52 -45.47
CA LYS A 77 -14.44 -29.07 -45.44
C LYS A 77 -15.19 -28.63 -44.16
N VAL A 78 -14.52 -28.00 -43.22
CA VAL A 78 -15.18 -27.51 -42.01
C VAL A 78 -15.96 -26.23 -42.36
N ILE A 79 -17.26 -26.31 -42.29
CA ILE A 79 -18.14 -25.13 -42.37
C ILE A 79 -18.41 -24.71 -40.94
N ALA A 80 -17.81 -23.60 -40.53
CA ALA A 80 -18.09 -23.01 -39.23
C ALA A 80 -19.45 -22.33 -39.26
N SER A 81 -20.42 -22.93 -38.58
CA SER A 81 -21.74 -22.33 -38.35
C SER A 81 -21.66 -21.50 -37.06
N GLN A 82 -21.78 -20.20 -37.17
CA GLN A 82 -21.97 -19.32 -36.04
C GLN A 82 -23.45 -19.28 -35.64
N ALA A 83 -23.84 -20.14 -34.73
CA ALA A 83 -25.16 -20.03 -34.11
C ALA A 83 -25.04 -19.23 -32.82
N PRO A 84 -25.79 -18.13 -32.64
CA PRO A 84 -25.79 -17.42 -31.34
C PRO A 84 -26.48 -18.32 -30.29
N SER A 85 -25.80 -18.53 -29.20
CA SER A 85 -26.33 -19.30 -28.09
C SER A 85 -27.11 -18.35 -27.15
N PRO A 86 -28.42 -18.55 -26.98
CA PRO A 86 -29.20 -17.68 -26.10
C PRO A 86 -29.36 -18.25 -24.68
N VAL A 87 -28.27 -18.69 -24.08
CA VAL A 87 -28.36 -19.11 -22.68
C VAL A 87 -27.68 -18.06 -21.81
N SER A 88 -28.50 -17.10 -21.34
CA SER A 88 -28.07 -16.26 -20.23
C SER A 88 -28.26 -17.07 -18.95
N VAL A 89 -27.16 -17.47 -18.35
CA VAL A 89 -27.16 -18.03 -16.99
C VAL A 89 -27.41 -16.90 -16.02
N PRO A 90 -28.47 -16.94 -15.21
CA PRO A 90 -28.62 -15.90 -14.17
C PRO A 90 -27.46 -16.00 -13.19
N ILE A 91 -26.72 -14.91 -13.06
CA ILE A 91 -25.69 -14.79 -12.02
C ILE A 91 -26.44 -14.62 -10.69
N PRO A 92 -26.26 -15.48 -9.71
CA PRO A 92 -26.89 -15.27 -8.41
C PRO A 92 -26.34 -14.01 -7.76
N ASP A 93 -27.22 -13.10 -7.38
CA ASP A 93 -26.91 -11.92 -6.57
C ASP A 93 -26.57 -12.38 -5.14
N ASN A 94 -25.39 -12.93 -4.98
CA ASN A 94 -24.84 -13.12 -3.64
C ASN A 94 -24.12 -11.84 -3.26
N PRO A 95 -24.55 -11.11 -2.22
CA PRO A 95 -23.78 -9.99 -1.74
C PRO A 95 -22.44 -10.50 -1.19
N VAL A 96 -21.39 -10.21 -1.93
CA VAL A 96 -20.03 -10.51 -1.47
C VAL A 96 -19.80 -9.67 -0.22
N PRO A 97 -19.37 -10.24 0.90
CA PRO A 97 -19.08 -9.44 2.07
C PRO A 97 -17.97 -8.45 1.74
N GLU A 98 -18.30 -7.18 1.76
CA GLU A 98 -17.31 -6.13 1.58
C GLU A 98 -16.35 -6.17 2.78
N GLY A 99 -15.11 -6.59 2.54
CA GLY A 99 -14.06 -6.48 3.53
C GLY A 99 -13.79 -5.00 3.84
N PRO A 100 -13.21 -4.69 4.98
CA PRO A 100 -12.85 -3.31 5.29
C PRO A 100 -12.01 -2.74 4.15
N PHE A 101 -12.38 -1.58 3.65
CA PHE A 101 -11.84 -0.86 2.49
C PHE A 101 -12.37 -1.29 1.12
N GLY A 102 -13.52 -1.94 1.04
CA GLY A 102 -14.15 -2.27 -0.25
C GLY A 102 -13.26 -3.11 -1.18
N MET A 103 -12.34 -3.83 -0.59
CA MET A 103 -11.48 -4.75 -1.32
C MET A 103 -12.24 -6.07 -1.50
N SER A 104 -13.19 -6.05 -2.44
CA SER A 104 -13.78 -7.30 -2.93
C SER A 104 -12.68 -8.10 -3.64
N ASP A 105 -12.82 -9.40 -3.63
CA ASP A 105 -11.88 -10.35 -4.27
C ASP A 105 -11.73 -10.16 -5.79
N GLU A 106 -12.38 -9.14 -6.36
CA GLU A 106 -12.20 -8.74 -7.77
C GLU A 106 -10.76 -8.34 -8.14
N ILE A 107 -9.88 -8.18 -7.14
CA ILE A 107 -8.44 -8.04 -7.40
C ILE A 107 -7.86 -9.33 -7.98
N GLY A 108 -8.57 -10.46 -7.85
CA GLY A 108 -8.08 -11.76 -8.31
C GLY A 108 -8.19 -12.05 -9.80
N GLU A 109 -9.11 -11.42 -10.52
CA GLU A 109 -9.36 -11.81 -11.93
C GLU A 109 -8.44 -11.14 -12.97
N GLY A 110 -7.57 -10.25 -12.56
CA GLY A 110 -6.57 -9.64 -13.45
C GLY A 110 -5.19 -10.29 -13.41
N TRP A 111 -5.01 -11.31 -12.58
CA TRP A 111 -3.68 -11.82 -12.26
C TRP A 111 -3.26 -13.09 -12.99
N GLY A 112 -4.21 -13.83 -13.57
CA GLY A 112 -3.96 -15.22 -13.89
C GLY A 112 -3.77 -15.59 -15.34
N ASP A 113 -4.35 -14.86 -16.27
CA ASP A 113 -4.41 -15.33 -17.64
C ASP A 113 -3.46 -14.61 -18.58
N ASN A 114 -2.19 -14.59 -18.21
CA ASN A 114 -1.13 -14.43 -19.20
C ASN A 114 -0.65 -15.81 -19.64
N GLU A 115 -1.58 -16.62 -20.16
CA GLU A 115 -1.19 -17.72 -21.01
C GLU A 115 -0.59 -17.14 -22.30
N GLY A 116 0.68 -17.14 -22.31
CA GLY A 116 1.45 -17.22 -23.53
C GLY A 116 1.58 -15.96 -24.30
N ASP A 117 2.40 -15.51 -24.48
CA ASP A 117 3.40 -14.98 -25.35
C ASP A 117 4.69 -14.90 -24.51
N GLY A 118 5.52 -15.89 -24.56
CA GLY A 118 6.72 -16.09 -23.75
C GLY A 118 7.69 -14.91 -23.59
N THR A 119 7.20 -13.70 -23.64
CA THR A 119 7.96 -12.44 -23.52
C THR A 119 8.04 -11.91 -22.08
N GLY A 120 7.62 -12.69 -21.06
CA GLY A 120 7.91 -12.38 -19.65
C GLY A 120 7.45 -11.01 -19.15
N GLY A 121 6.29 -10.55 -19.62
CA GLY A 121 5.74 -9.26 -19.23
C GLY A 121 5.03 -9.32 -17.87
N GLY A 122 5.76 -9.10 -16.78
CA GLY A 122 5.18 -8.97 -15.45
C GLY A 122 4.41 -7.66 -15.27
N GLY A 123 3.63 -7.58 -14.20
CA GLY A 123 2.91 -6.37 -13.80
C GLY A 123 2.68 -6.33 -12.31
N ALA A 124 2.33 -5.17 -11.81
CA ALA A 124 2.03 -4.96 -10.39
C ALA A 124 0.68 -4.26 -10.22
N SER A 125 -0.04 -4.61 -9.16
CA SER A 125 -1.27 -3.94 -8.77
C SER A 125 -1.13 -3.39 -7.35
N PHE A 126 -1.61 -2.17 -7.12
CA PHE A 126 -1.58 -1.54 -5.81
C PHE A 126 -2.82 -0.65 -5.67
N PHE A 127 -3.63 -0.93 -4.64
CA PHE A 127 -4.95 -0.30 -4.47
C PHE A 127 -5.78 -0.31 -5.76
N GLY A 128 -5.70 -1.42 -6.52
CA GLY A 128 -6.43 -1.59 -7.77
C GLY A 128 -5.90 -0.80 -8.97
N SER A 129 -4.80 -0.06 -8.83
CA SER A 129 -4.09 0.46 -9.99
C SER A 129 -3.15 -0.62 -10.51
N TYR A 130 -3.37 -1.07 -11.74
CA TYR A 130 -2.55 -2.11 -12.38
C TYR A 130 -1.70 -1.51 -13.50
N ARG A 131 -0.43 -1.91 -13.54
CA ARG A 131 0.49 -1.50 -14.60
C ARG A 131 1.47 -2.64 -14.95
N LYS A 132 1.73 -2.78 -16.24
CA LYS A 132 2.75 -3.74 -16.74
C LYS A 132 4.15 -3.16 -16.58
N GLY A 133 5.10 -4.00 -16.22
CA GLY A 133 6.50 -3.62 -16.06
C GLY A 133 7.27 -4.66 -15.28
N LYS A 134 8.59 -4.56 -15.29
CA LYS A 134 9.48 -5.52 -14.62
C LYS A 134 10.05 -5.01 -13.29
N ARG A 135 10.10 -3.69 -13.08
CA ARG A 135 10.68 -3.07 -11.90
C ARG A 135 9.68 -2.12 -11.27
N VAL A 136 9.19 -2.46 -10.09
CA VAL A 136 8.20 -1.64 -9.38
C VAL A 136 8.81 -1.00 -8.13
N ALA A 137 8.64 0.32 -8.01
CA ALA A 137 9.00 1.07 -6.82
C ALA A 137 7.73 1.51 -6.10
N TYR A 138 7.57 1.08 -4.86
CA TYR A 138 6.52 1.55 -3.97
C TYR A 138 7.08 2.71 -3.15
N VAL A 139 6.52 3.89 -3.30
CA VAL A 139 6.87 5.10 -2.54
C VAL A 139 5.68 5.38 -1.62
N VAL A 140 5.82 5.07 -0.34
CA VAL A 140 4.68 4.96 0.56
C VAL A 140 4.85 5.82 1.81
N ASP A 141 3.76 6.48 2.17
CA ASP A 141 3.67 7.38 3.31
C ASP A 141 3.66 6.59 4.62
N PHE A 142 4.62 6.90 5.49
CA PHE A 142 4.70 6.38 6.85
C PHE A 142 4.74 7.52 7.87
N SER A 143 4.11 8.65 7.53
CA SER A 143 3.96 9.79 8.43
C SER A 143 3.04 9.47 9.62
N GLY A 144 3.03 10.35 10.60
CA GLY A 144 2.24 10.18 11.82
C GLY A 144 0.74 10.07 11.57
N SER A 145 0.21 10.75 10.54
CA SER A 145 -1.20 10.67 10.15
C SER A 145 -1.65 9.26 9.77
N MET A 146 -0.75 8.44 9.24
CA MET A 146 -1.03 7.03 8.93
C MET A 146 -1.37 6.20 10.18
N GLY A 147 -1.14 6.72 11.38
CA GLY A 147 -1.61 6.13 12.64
C GLY A 147 -3.11 6.36 12.91
N SER A 148 -3.79 7.18 12.13
CA SER A 148 -5.21 7.49 12.29
C SER A 148 -6.09 6.26 12.10
N THR A 149 -7.24 6.24 12.78
CA THR A 149 -8.20 5.13 12.71
C THR A 149 -8.93 5.12 11.37
N ALA A 150 -8.97 3.97 10.74
CA ALA A 150 -9.66 3.75 9.48
C ALA A 150 -11.14 3.41 9.71
N GLU A 151 -12.01 3.77 8.77
CA GLU A 151 -13.39 3.27 8.75
C GLU A 151 -13.35 1.73 8.64
N GLY A 152 -14.03 1.05 9.54
CA GLY A 152 -13.99 -0.42 9.60
C GLY A 152 -13.00 -0.99 10.61
N GLY A 153 -12.22 -0.13 11.29
CA GLY A 153 -11.29 -0.51 12.34
C GLY A 153 -9.84 -0.62 11.87
N GLY A 154 -8.93 -0.62 12.82
CA GLY A 154 -7.50 -0.59 12.54
C GLY A 154 -7.02 0.82 12.18
N THR A 155 -5.80 0.92 11.69
CA THR A 155 -5.19 2.20 11.28
C THR A 155 -4.93 2.23 9.77
N PHE A 156 -4.74 3.45 9.24
CA PHE A 156 -4.35 3.62 7.83
C PHE A 156 -3.07 2.84 7.52
N ALA A 157 -2.10 2.87 8.45
CA ALA A 157 -0.85 2.11 8.30
C ALA A 157 -1.10 0.60 8.21
N GLN A 158 -2.03 0.06 9.00
CA GLN A 158 -2.38 -1.36 8.92
C GLN A 158 -2.99 -1.72 7.56
N ALA A 159 -3.87 -0.86 7.05
CA ALA A 159 -4.47 -1.04 5.73
C ALA A 159 -3.40 -0.98 4.62
N LEU A 160 -2.51 0.02 4.68
CA LEU A 160 -1.40 0.16 3.75
C LEU A 160 -0.48 -1.07 3.79
N LYS A 161 -0.08 -1.51 4.97
CA LYS A 161 0.81 -2.68 5.15
C LYS A 161 0.18 -3.94 4.57
N LYS A 162 -1.11 -4.14 4.80
CA LYS A 162 -1.86 -5.28 4.25
C LYS A 162 -1.86 -5.26 2.72
N GLU A 163 -2.22 -4.12 2.12
CA GLU A 163 -2.26 -3.98 0.66
C GLU A 163 -0.86 -4.10 0.04
N LEU A 164 0.14 -3.49 0.66
CA LEU A 164 1.53 -3.56 0.21
C LEU A 164 2.04 -5.01 0.26
N SER A 165 1.72 -5.74 1.33
CA SER A 165 2.06 -7.16 1.47
C SER A 165 1.38 -8.01 0.39
N THR A 166 0.10 -7.74 0.12
CA THR A 166 -0.66 -8.41 -0.95
C THR A 166 -0.06 -8.12 -2.32
N SER A 167 0.21 -6.86 -2.60
CA SER A 167 0.81 -6.42 -3.87
C SER A 167 2.16 -7.08 -4.11
N ILE A 168 3.05 -7.06 -3.11
CA ILE A 168 4.38 -7.69 -3.19
C ILE A 168 4.24 -9.23 -3.32
N GLY A 169 3.36 -9.84 -2.53
CA GLY A 169 3.11 -11.28 -2.57
C GLY A 169 2.73 -11.76 -3.98
N ASN A 170 1.96 -10.94 -4.69
CA ASN A 170 1.45 -11.26 -6.00
C ASN A 170 2.43 -10.96 -7.17
N LEU A 171 3.59 -10.37 -6.91
CA LEU A 171 4.57 -10.12 -7.98
C LEU A 171 5.09 -11.43 -8.57
N SER A 172 5.17 -11.53 -9.87
CA SER A 172 5.73 -12.70 -10.54
C SER A 172 7.26 -12.78 -10.33
N SER A 173 7.78 -14.00 -10.31
CA SER A 173 9.19 -14.28 -9.95
C SER A 173 10.23 -13.59 -10.87
N GLY A 174 9.83 -13.20 -12.08
CA GLY A 174 10.71 -12.47 -13.00
C GLY A 174 10.76 -10.96 -12.77
N MET A 175 10.05 -10.46 -11.77
CA MET A 175 10.01 -9.03 -11.45
C MET A 175 11.03 -8.65 -10.38
N TYR A 176 11.30 -7.37 -10.30
CA TYR A 176 12.07 -6.74 -9.24
C TYR A 176 11.23 -5.67 -8.57
N PHE A 177 11.40 -5.48 -7.29
CA PHE A 177 10.66 -4.46 -6.54
C PHE A 177 11.56 -3.78 -5.50
N THR A 178 11.11 -2.62 -5.06
CA THR A 178 11.68 -1.93 -3.92
C THR A 178 10.58 -1.21 -3.17
N VAL A 179 10.82 -0.91 -1.89
CA VAL A 179 9.93 -0.10 -1.06
C VAL A 179 10.74 1.06 -0.48
N ILE A 180 10.25 2.24 -0.74
CA ILE A 180 10.79 3.50 -0.23
C ILE A 180 9.71 4.09 0.67
N PHE A 181 10.02 4.24 1.92
CA PHE A 181 9.13 4.84 2.91
C PHE A 181 9.46 6.32 3.03
N PHE A 182 8.44 7.13 3.26
CA PHE A 182 8.69 8.54 3.53
C PHE A 182 7.78 9.07 4.65
N SER A 183 8.25 10.11 5.27
CA SER A 183 7.52 11.01 6.16
C SER A 183 8.11 12.41 5.99
N SER A 184 8.63 13.05 7.02
CA SER A 184 9.46 14.27 6.86
C SER A 184 10.83 13.99 6.24
N ARG A 185 11.21 12.71 6.14
CA ARG A 185 12.42 12.21 5.45
C ARG A 185 12.05 10.92 4.73
N ALA A 186 12.98 10.39 3.91
CA ALA A 186 12.76 9.12 3.23
C ALA A 186 13.82 8.09 3.63
N TRP A 187 13.42 6.82 3.63
CA TRP A 187 14.31 5.70 3.93
C TRP A 187 13.88 4.47 3.12
N ASN A 188 14.74 3.50 3.06
CA ASN A 188 14.49 2.25 2.33
C ASN A 188 14.75 1.03 3.23
N LEU A 189 14.66 -0.14 2.65
CA LEU A 189 14.82 -1.40 3.38
C LEU A 189 16.25 -1.63 3.90
N THR A 190 17.24 -0.85 3.47
CA THR A 190 18.62 -0.96 3.99
C THR A 190 18.92 0.01 5.12
N THR A 191 18.00 0.93 5.41
CA THR A 191 18.21 1.91 6.50
C THR A 191 18.23 1.18 7.84
N GLU A 192 19.31 1.38 8.58
CA GLU A 192 19.54 0.71 9.86
C GLU A 192 19.02 1.49 11.05
N GLY A 193 18.84 0.79 12.17
CA GLY A 193 18.39 1.37 13.42
C GLY A 193 16.87 1.41 13.56
N SER A 194 16.40 1.89 14.69
CA SER A 194 14.97 1.99 15.00
C SER A 194 14.40 3.39 14.75
N ASP A 195 15.23 4.40 14.68
CA ASP A 195 14.83 5.77 14.35
C ASP A 195 14.92 5.99 12.84
N TYR A 196 13.98 5.42 12.10
CA TYR A 196 13.95 5.51 10.64
C TYR A 196 13.81 6.96 10.15
N VAL A 197 13.02 7.77 10.85
CA VAL A 197 12.83 9.18 10.48
C VAL A 197 14.11 9.98 10.74
N GLY A 198 14.73 9.79 11.89
CA GLY A 198 15.99 10.46 12.22
C GLY A 198 17.14 10.07 11.28
N ASN A 199 17.21 8.79 10.91
CA ASN A 199 18.24 8.25 10.03
C ASN A 199 17.89 8.39 8.54
N GLY A 200 16.67 8.77 8.22
CA GLY A 200 16.20 8.96 6.85
C GLY A 200 16.88 10.12 6.13
N TRP A 201 16.92 10.05 4.83
CA TRP A 201 17.49 11.10 3.97
C TRP A 201 16.51 12.29 3.87
N HIS A 202 17.04 13.49 4.06
CA HIS A 202 16.24 14.73 4.12
C HIS A 202 16.04 15.42 2.76
N GLY A 203 16.53 14.84 1.66
CA GLY A 203 16.32 15.40 0.35
C GLY A 203 17.45 16.23 -0.22
N LEU A 204 18.53 16.47 0.54
CA LEU A 204 19.67 17.26 0.07
C LEU A 204 20.86 16.36 -0.25
N GLY A 205 21.57 16.72 -1.30
CA GLY A 205 22.71 15.93 -1.79
C GLY A 205 22.25 14.68 -2.54
N GLU A 206 23.14 13.70 -2.62
CA GLU A 206 22.82 12.42 -3.28
C GLU A 206 21.95 11.55 -2.38
N PRO A 207 20.88 10.97 -2.93
CA PRO A 207 20.07 10.03 -2.14
C PRO A 207 20.84 8.74 -1.84
N PRO A 208 20.52 8.07 -0.74
CA PRO A 208 21.14 6.80 -0.42
C PRO A 208 20.80 5.74 -1.47
N HIS A 209 21.74 4.83 -1.70
CA HIS A 209 21.53 3.75 -2.65
C HIS A 209 20.32 2.91 -2.28
N THR A 210 19.46 2.64 -3.24
CA THR A 210 18.26 1.84 -3.05
C THR A 210 18.36 0.59 -3.92
N ASN A 211 18.25 -0.58 -3.29
CA ASN A 211 18.40 -1.87 -3.94
C ASN A 211 17.13 -2.32 -4.64
N TRP A 212 17.29 -3.04 -5.75
CA TRP A 212 16.23 -3.83 -6.36
C TRP A 212 16.23 -5.23 -5.74
N TYR A 213 15.07 -5.68 -5.29
CA TYR A 213 14.85 -7.00 -4.69
C TYR A 213 14.16 -7.91 -5.71
N PRO A 214 14.70 -9.10 -6.00
CA PRO A 214 13.98 -10.04 -6.88
C PRO A 214 12.72 -10.57 -6.18
N ALA A 215 11.65 -10.72 -6.95
CA ALA A 215 10.34 -11.11 -6.40
C ALA A 215 10.22 -12.63 -6.22
N ASN A 216 11.23 -13.26 -5.58
CA ASN A 216 11.14 -14.66 -5.17
C ASN A 216 10.53 -14.77 -3.77
N GLU A 217 9.98 -15.92 -3.45
CA GLU A 217 9.18 -16.11 -2.24
C GLU A 217 9.97 -15.83 -0.94
N GLY A 218 11.25 -16.21 -0.89
CA GLY A 218 12.08 -15.95 0.30
C GLY A 218 12.27 -14.45 0.55
N ILE A 219 12.59 -13.70 -0.49
CA ILE A 219 12.80 -12.25 -0.39
C ILE A 219 11.47 -11.53 -0.09
N LYS A 220 10.41 -11.95 -0.72
CA LYS A 220 9.08 -11.41 -0.40
C LYS A 220 8.72 -11.58 1.07
N UNK A 221 8.85 -12.44 1.59
CA UNK A 221 8.62 -12.73 2.86
C UNK A 221 9.41 -12.02 3.81
N GLU A 222 10.63 -12.00 3.58
CA GLU A 222 11.53 -11.19 4.40
C GLU A 222 11.12 -9.71 4.40
N VAL A 223 10.93 -9.15 3.21
CA VAL A 223 10.54 -7.74 3.03
C VAL A 223 9.18 -7.45 3.68
N ILE A 224 8.21 -8.33 3.51
CA ILE A 224 6.87 -8.18 4.13
C ILE A 224 6.98 -8.17 5.66
N GLY A 225 7.80 -9.05 6.23
CA GLY A 225 8.08 -9.05 7.66
C GLY A 225 8.63 -7.70 8.14
N ARG A 226 9.59 -7.16 7.37
CA ARG A 226 10.20 -5.87 7.68
C ARG A 226 9.20 -4.70 7.56
N ILE A 227 8.36 -4.69 6.50
CA ILE A 227 7.29 -3.68 6.33
C ILE A 227 6.35 -3.70 7.54
N ASN A 228 5.94 -4.89 7.98
CA ASN A 228 4.97 -5.02 9.08
C ASN A 228 5.52 -4.50 10.41
N SER A 229 6.83 -4.58 10.63
CA SER A 229 7.46 -4.05 11.84
C SER A 229 7.73 -2.53 11.80
N MET A 230 7.62 -1.89 10.63
CA MET A 230 7.96 -0.48 10.44
C MET A 230 6.99 0.44 11.19
N PRO A 231 7.46 1.35 12.05
CA PRO A 231 6.58 2.32 12.72
C PRO A 231 6.23 3.49 11.82
N VAL A 232 5.16 4.22 12.16
CA VAL A 232 4.79 5.48 11.52
C VAL A 232 5.21 6.64 12.44
N ALA A 233 5.75 7.72 11.85
CA ALA A 233 6.18 8.91 12.60
C ALA A 233 6.52 10.07 11.67
N GLY A 234 6.52 11.27 12.20
CA GLY A 234 6.95 12.47 11.48
C GLY A 234 5.85 13.13 10.67
N GLY A 235 6.22 14.12 9.88
CA GLY A 235 5.33 14.84 8.96
C GLY A 235 5.36 14.24 7.56
N THR A 236 4.89 14.99 6.56
CA THR A 236 4.76 14.50 5.18
C THR A 236 5.59 15.37 4.23
N MET A 237 6.51 14.76 3.49
CA MET A 237 7.27 15.35 2.38
C MET A 237 7.42 14.31 1.28
N TRP A 238 6.98 14.63 0.07
CA TRP A 238 7.00 13.67 -1.06
C TRP A 238 8.36 13.65 -1.78
N TYR A 239 9.06 14.78 -1.80
CA TYR A 239 10.29 14.94 -2.59
C TYR A 239 11.36 13.89 -2.24
N PRO A 240 11.71 13.67 -0.96
CA PRO A 240 12.78 12.71 -0.68
C PRO A 240 12.46 11.29 -1.17
N GLY A 241 11.23 10.82 -0.97
CA GLY A 241 10.82 9.49 -1.42
C GLY A 241 10.82 9.36 -2.94
N LEU A 242 10.23 10.35 -3.62
CA LEU A 242 10.19 10.36 -5.08
C LEU A 242 11.61 10.46 -5.68
N LYS A 243 12.46 11.32 -5.12
CA LYS A 243 13.83 11.49 -5.60
C LYS A 243 14.63 10.18 -5.48
N MET A 244 14.49 9.47 -4.36
CA MET A 244 15.12 8.15 -4.20
C MET A 244 14.67 7.18 -5.30
N ALA A 245 13.36 7.14 -5.60
CA ALA A 245 12.83 6.26 -6.64
C ALA A 245 13.36 6.64 -8.03
N MET A 246 13.35 7.94 -8.36
CA MET A 246 13.69 8.42 -9.69
C MET A 246 15.22 8.37 -9.99
N THR A 247 16.05 8.27 -8.96
CA THR A 247 17.51 8.15 -9.14
C THR A 247 17.98 6.69 -9.17
N MET A 248 17.08 5.73 -9.04
CA MET A 248 17.44 4.31 -9.11
C MET A 248 17.99 3.93 -10.48
N ASN A 249 18.98 3.06 -10.48
CA ASN A 249 19.58 2.50 -11.70
C ASN A 249 19.61 0.96 -11.60
N PRO A 250 18.96 0.23 -12.52
CA PRO A 250 18.09 0.73 -13.61
C PRO A 250 16.83 1.43 -13.08
N SER A 251 16.31 2.36 -13.88
CA SER A 251 15.09 3.12 -13.52
C SER A 251 13.88 2.21 -13.31
N PRO A 252 12.95 2.58 -12.42
CA PRO A 252 11.69 1.86 -12.30
C PRO A 252 10.86 1.93 -13.58
N SER A 253 10.15 0.87 -13.89
CA SER A 253 9.16 0.86 -14.97
C SER A 253 7.74 1.14 -14.44
N ILE A 254 7.56 0.99 -13.13
CA ILE A 254 6.30 1.25 -12.43
C ILE A 254 6.65 1.98 -11.12
N VAL A 255 5.98 3.10 -10.86
CA VAL A 255 6.07 3.77 -9.56
C VAL A 255 4.66 3.93 -9.01
N PHE A 256 4.44 3.49 -7.77
CA PHE A 256 3.23 3.78 -7.01
C PHE A 256 3.58 4.77 -5.90
N LEU A 257 2.89 5.91 -5.86
CA LEU A 257 3.03 6.91 -4.80
C LEU A 257 1.73 6.93 -3.98
N LEU A 258 1.82 6.65 -2.69
CA LEU A 258 0.66 6.70 -1.79
C LEU A 258 0.91 7.71 -0.67
N SER A 259 -0.08 8.58 -0.42
CA SER A 259 -0.06 9.49 0.74
C SER A 259 -1.46 9.70 1.30
N ASP A 260 -1.54 9.91 2.62
CA ASP A 260 -2.75 10.25 3.37
C ASP A 260 -2.74 11.70 3.85
N GLY A 261 -1.79 12.51 3.41
CA GLY A 261 -1.62 13.82 3.99
C GLY A 261 -1.21 14.93 3.03
N GLU A 262 -1.34 16.15 3.53
CA GLU A 262 -0.87 17.36 2.87
C GLU A 262 0.66 17.41 2.94
N PRO A 263 1.38 17.37 1.82
CA PRO A 263 2.83 17.47 1.84
C PRO A 263 3.25 18.93 2.03
N ARG A 264 4.32 19.14 2.77
CA ARG A 264 4.91 20.47 2.96
C ARG A 264 5.60 20.99 1.68
N ASP A 265 5.94 20.07 0.77
CA ASP A 265 6.69 20.34 -0.46
C ASP A 265 5.84 20.11 -1.73
N GLY A 266 4.52 20.02 -1.61
CA GLY A 266 3.63 19.65 -2.72
C GLY A 266 3.73 20.57 -3.92
N ASP A 267 3.73 21.87 -3.71
CA ASP A 267 3.81 22.87 -4.79
C ASP A 267 5.18 22.80 -5.51
N GLU A 268 6.26 22.60 -4.72
CA GLU A 268 7.61 22.46 -5.28
C GLU A 268 7.74 21.21 -6.14
N ILE A 269 7.14 20.11 -5.71
CA ILE A 269 7.16 18.85 -6.48
C ILE A 269 6.37 19.00 -7.77
N ALA A 270 5.16 19.53 -7.71
CA ALA A 270 4.33 19.75 -8.90
C ALA A 270 5.09 20.58 -9.95
N PHE A 271 5.78 21.64 -9.50
CA PHE A 271 6.57 22.49 -10.39
C PHE A 271 7.80 21.78 -10.96
N ASN A 272 8.47 20.94 -10.16
CA ASN A 272 9.75 20.31 -10.52
C ASN A 272 9.61 18.88 -11.05
N MET A 273 8.40 18.39 -11.28
CA MET A 273 8.16 16.98 -11.66
C MET A 273 8.97 16.57 -12.91
N LYS A 274 9.08 17.44 -13.90
CA LYS A 274 9.85 17.16 -15.13
C LYS A 274 11.35 16.96 -14.85
N GLN A 275 11.90 17.74 -13.91
CA GLN A 275 13.32 17.60 -13.52
C GLN A 275 13.52 16.36 -12.63
N LEU A 276 12.54 16.07 -11.81
CA LEU A 276 12.59 14.93 -10.90
C LEU A 276 12.46 13.60 -11.65
N ASN A 277 11.68 13.57 -12.71
CA ASN A 277 11.37 12.38 -13.52
C ASN A 277 11.81 12.55 -14.98
N PRO A 278 13.12 12.71 -15.25
CA PRO A 278 13.60 12.95 -16.63
C PRO A 278 13.39 11.75 -17.57
N GLY A 279 13.26 10.55 -17.02
CA GLY A 279 12.98 9.33 -17.79
C GLY A 279 11.52 9.16 -18.19
N GLY A 280 10.64 10.01 -17.70
CA GLY A 280 9.21 9.93 -18.00
C GLY A 280 8.53 8.67 -17.46
N THR A 281 9.03 8.11 -16.36
CA THR A 281 8.41 6.94 -15.73
C THR A 281 7.01 7.27 -15.26
N PRO A 282 5.98 6.50 -15.63
CA PRO A 282 4.63 6.76 -15.12
C PRO A 282 4.55 6.57 -13.60
N ILE A 283 3.92 7.53 -12.93
CA ILE A 283 3.71 7.48 -11.48
C ILE A 283 2.21 7.32 -11.23
N ASP A 284 1.79 6.16 -10.80
CA ASP A 284 0.42 5.94 -10.36
C ASP A 284 0.30 6.44 -8.92
N THR A 285 -0.66 7.32 -8.67
CA THR A 285 -0.81 7.96 -7.36
C THR A 285 -2.08 7.50 -6.65
N ILE A 286 -1.96 7.30 -5.36
CA ILE A 286 -3.05 6.87 -4.49
C ILE A 286 -3.23 7.90 -3.37
N ALA A 287 -4.35 8.63 -3.41
CA ALA A 287 -4.77 9.49 -2.31
C ALA A 287 -5.52 8.62 -1.30
N PHE A 288 -4.99 8.49 -0.08
CA PHE A 288 -5.52 7.59 0.91
C PHE A 288 -6.21 8.38 2.03
N GLU A 289 -7.54 8.36 2.02
CA GLU A 289 -8.41 9.05 2.99
C GLU A 289 -8.20 10.57 3.08
N VAL A 290 -7.58 11.18 2.05
CA VAL A 290 -7.25 12.61 2.03
C VAL A 290 -7.88 13.27 0.78
N PRO A 291 -9.14 13.73 0.87
CA PRO A 291 -9.75 14.48 -0.25
C PRO A 291 -9.20 15.92 -0.30
N GLY A 292 -9.67 16.69 -1.26
CA GLY A 292 -9.33 18.11 -1.37
C GLY A 292 -8.03 18.37 -2.12
N SER A 293 -7.34 19.43 -1.73
CA SER A 293 -6.12 19.89 -2.39
C SER A 293 -4.98 18.87 -2.43
N PRO A 294 -4.72 18.09 -1.36
CA PRO A 294 -3.67 17.06 -1.45
C PRO A 294 -3.97 16.00 -2.51
N ALA A 295 -5.22 15.55 -2.60
CA ALA A 295 -5.64 14.61 -3.65
C ALA A 295 -5.48 15.24 -5.04
N GLY A 296 -5.78 16.54 -5.15
CA GLY A 296 -5.60 17.31 -6.39
C GLY A 296 -4.16 17.29 -6.88
N ARG A 297 -3.20 17.50 -5.97
CA ARG A 297 -1.77 17.46 -6.30
C ARG A 297 -1.33 16.05 -6.72
N LEU A 298 -1.80 15.01 -6.04
CA LEU A 298 -1.52 13.62 -6.44
C LEU A 298 -2.08 13.33 -7.84
N MET A 299 -3.29 13.81 -8.13
CA MET A 299 -3.89 13.67 -9.45
C MET A 299 -3.07 14.38 -10.53
N GLU A 300 -2.54 15.57 -10.24
CA GLU A 300 -1.66 16.31 -11.17
C GLU A 300 -0.38 15.53 -11.46
N ILE A 301 0.27 14.99 -10.44
CA ILE A 301 1.47 14.15 -10.60
C ILE A 301 1.15 12.96 -11.52
N ALA A 302 0.04 12.28 -11.30
CA ALA A 302 -0.36 11.17 -12.16
C ALA A 302 -0.57 11.62 -13.61
N LYS A 303 -1.32 12.69 -13.83
CA LYS A 303 -1.56 13.24 -15.17
C LYS A 303 -0.27 13.65 -15.90
N ASP A 304 0.60 14.36 -15.21
CA ASP A 304 1.84 14.87 -15.78
C ASP A 304 2.84 13.77 -16.16
N THR A 305 2.76 12.63 -15.46
CA THR A 305 3.67 11.51 -15.71
C THR A 305 3.03 10.38 -16.54
N GLY A 306 1.77 10.53 -16.95
CA GLY A 306 1.05 9.47 -17.67
C GLY A 306 0.66 8.30 -16.78
N GLY A 307 0.60 8.54 -15.48
CA GLY A 307 0.14 7.57 -14.48
C GLY A 307 -1.38 7.56 -14.31
N LYS A 308 -1.84 6.77 -13.35
CA LYS A 308 -3.24 6.68 -12.96
C LYS A 308 -3.43 7.27 -11.57
N PHE A 309 -4.56 7.91 -11.36
CA PHE A 309 -4.96 8.42 -10.05
C PHE A 309 -6.05 7.53 -9.45
N VAL A 310 -5.85 7.11 -8.22
CA VAL A 310 -6.81 6.35 -7.42
C VAL A 310 -7.06 7.09 -6.11
N MET A 311 -8.30 7.13 -5.70
CA MET A 311 -8.72 7.69 -4.42
C MET A 311 -9.30 6.55 -3.55
N VAL A 312 -8.77 6.37 -2.36
CA VAL A 312 -9.39 5.55 -1.32
C VAL A 312 -10.02 6.51 -0.32
N TYR A 313 -11.33 6.49 -0.22
CA TYR A 313 -12.06 7.44 0.63
C TYR A 313 -13.26 6.76 1.31
N LYS A 314 -13.32 6.86 2.62
CA LYS A 314 -14.33 6.16 3.46
C LYS A 314 -14.34 4.66 3.19
N GLY A 315 -13.14 4.10 3.15
CA GLY A 315 -12.94 2.68 2.92
C GLY A 315 -13.28 2.19 1.51
N GLN A 316 -13.60 3.08 0.57
CA GLN A 316 -13.98 2.71 -0.80
C GLN A 316 -12.97 3.22 -1.82
N ARG A 317 -12.62 2.37 -2.76
CA ARG A 317 -11.79 2.77 -3.91
C ARG A 317 -12.63 3.51 -4.94
N LYS A 318 -12.13 4.65 -5.40
CA LYS A 318 -12.75 5.47 -6.44
C LYS A 318 -11.73 5.77 -7.52
N THR A 319 -12.17 5.77 -8.77
CA THR A 319 -11.33 6.08 -9.95
C THR A 319 -12.11 7.00 -10.90
N GLY A 320 -11.41 7.57 -11.88
CA GLY A 320 -12.02 8.44 -12.88
C GLY A 320 -12.77 9.61 -12.25
N ARG A 321 -13.93 9.94 -12.79
CA ARG A 321 -14.74 11.11 -12.34
C ARG A 321 -15.09 11.08 -10.84
N ALA A 322 -15.30 9.89 -10.27
CA ALA A 322 -15.63 9.75 -8.84
C ALA A 322 -14.45 10.10 -7.95
N ALA A 323 -13.23 9.79 -8.39
CA ALA A 323 -12.02 10.21 -7.70
C ALA A 323 -11.75 11.70 -7.91
N GLU A 324 -11.88 12.18 -9.16
CA GLU A 324 -11.67 13.59 -9.51
C GLU A 324 -12.58 14.53 -8.72
N ALA A 325 -13.83 14.14 -8.49
CA ALA A 325 -14.77 14.95 -7.71
C ALA A 325 -14.30 15.21 -6.27
N LEU A 326 -13.46 14.33 -5.72
CA LEU A 326 -12.94 14.46 -4.36
C LEU A 326 -11.66 15.29 -4.28
N THR A 327 -11.14 15.79 -5.41
CA THR A 327 -9.96 16.68 -5.41
C THR A 327 -10.33 18.16 -5.29
N ASP A 328 -11.62 18.47 -5.23
CA ASP A 328 -12.12 19.83 -5.09
C ASP A 328 -11.71 20.42 -3.72
N PRO A 329 -11.11 21.62 -3.68
CA PRO A 329 -10.71 22.26 -2.42
C PRO A 329 -11.84 22.45 -1.39
N LYS A 330 -13.10 22.34 -1.78
CA LYS A 330 -14.21 22.37 -0.81
C LYS A 330 -14.16 21.24 0.23
N TYR A 331 -13.33 20.24 0.00
CA TYR A 331 -13.14 19.13 0.95
C TYR A 331 -11.94 19.33 1.90
N ASP A 332 -11.20 20.46 1.77
CA ASP A 332 -10.06 20.82 2.64
C ASP A 332 -10.45 21.06 4.10
#